data_8fab55206809846e0b72f066d0349107
#
_entry.id   8fab55206809846e0b72f066d0349107
#
_cell.length_a   1.000
_cell.length_b   1.000
_cell.length_c   1.000
_cell.angle_alpha   90.00
_cell.angle_beta   90.00
_cell.angle_gamma   90.00
#
_symmetry.space_group_name_H-M   'P 1'
#
loop_
_entity.id
_entity.type
_entity.pdbx_description
1 polymer ?
#
loop_
_entity_poly.entity_id
_entity_poly.type
_entity_poly.pdbx_seq_one_letter_code
_entity_poly.pdbx_strand_id
1 'polypeptide(L)'
;MKFRDFIKEKLILIVGMILALASVEILLLAYNINILIRIYIVFIVIFIVVLAILIEYKKKKDYYNELIKNMEDLKEKYLISEIVKTPNFVEGRILKEILQDTGKSMLENVNYYKNIQEDYKEYIELWIHEVKIPIAASKLIIENNKNPITKSIDEELDKVENYTEQALFYARSNAVEKDYIINKTSLKEVVNGAILKNKTTLINEKVSIELANLKDEEIYTDSKWAIFIINQIIQNAIKYSKKDDKKIEIFS
;
A
#
# COMPACT_ATOMS: atom_id res chain seq x y z
N MET A 1 12.19 -25.45 2.77
CA MET A 1 12.19 -26.69 1.93
C MET A 1 12.24 -27.92 2.82
N LYS A 2 11.31 -28.88 2.67
CA LYS A 2 11.29 -30.11 3.49
C LYS A 2 12.21 -31.19 2.87
N PHE A 3 12.96 -31.89 3.71
CA PHE A 3 13.88 -32.96 3.26
C PHE A 3 13.18 -34.08 2.49
N ARG A 4 11.97 -34.45 2.93
CA ARG A 4 11.16 -35.49 2.28
C ARG A 4 10.84 -35.18 0.82
N ASP A 5 10.56 -33.93 0.48
CA ASP A 5 10.20 -33.52 -0.88
C ASP A 5 11.43 -33.54 -1.78
N PHE A 6 12.58 -33.12 -1.25
CA PHE A 6 13.87 -33.21 -1.96
C PHE A 6 14.27 -34.67 -2.27
N ILE A 7 14.10 -35.60 -1.31
CA ILE A 7 14.40 -37.02 -1.55
C ILE A 7 13.48 -37.64 -2.62
N LYS A 8 12.19 -37.24 -2.66
CA LYS A 8 11.27 -37.69 -3.71
C LYS A 8 11.74 -37.28 -5.11
N GLU A 9 12.26 -36.06 -5.25
CA GLU A 9 12.81 -35.56 -6.51
C GLU A 9 14.05 -36.39 -6.95
N LYS A 10 14.87 -36.88 -5.98
CA LYS A 10 16.05 -37.70 -6.23
C LYS A 10 15.77 -39.22 -6.35
N LEU A 11 14.52 -39.64 -6.27
CA LEU A 11 14.14 -41.05 -6.23
C LEU A 11 14.63 -41.81 -7.47
N ILE A 12 14.54 -41.24 -8.66
CA ILE A 12 15.02 -41.85 -9.91
C ILE A 12 16.54 -42.06 -9.85
N LEU A 13 17.28 -41.07 -9.35
CA LEU A 13 18.74 -41.17 -9.20
C LEU A 13 19.13 -42.26 -8.19
N ILE A 14 18.41 -42.34 -7.07
CA ILE A 14 18.64 -43.35 -6.02
C ILE A 14 18.36 -44.76 -6.57
N VAL A 15 17.27 -44.95 -7.29
CA VAL A 15 16.93 -46.24 -7.91
C VAL A 15 17.97 -46.63 -8.96
N GLY A 16 18.37 -45.67 -9.82
CA GLY A 16 19.43 -45.90 -10.81
C GLY A 16 20.77 -46.32 -10.17
N MET A 17 21.13 -45.68 -9.05
CA MET A 17 22.32 -46.04 -8.28
C MET A 17 22.23 -47.48 -7.71
N ILE A 18 21.08 -47.85 -7.16
CA ILE A 18 20.88 -49.21 -6.61
C ILE A 18 21.03 -50.25 -7.72
N LEU A 19 20.46 -50.02 -8.90
CA LEU A 19 20.59 -50.94 -10.04
C LEU A 19 22.03 -51.00 -10.55
N ALA A 20 22.75 -49.90 -10.61
CA ALA A 20 24.16 -49.85 -11.00
C ALA A 20 25.04 -50.63 -10.00
N LEU A 21 24.83 -50.44 -8.69
CA LEU A 21 25.56 -51.19 -7.66
C LEU A 21 25.26 -52.68 -7.74
N ALA A 22 24.01 -53.09 -7.97
CA ALA A 22 23.64 -54.47 -8.13
C ALA A 22 24.35 -55.12 -9.34
N SER A 23 24.44 -54.39 -10.46
CA SER A 23 25.15 -54.90 -11.66
C SER A 23 26.66 -55.05 -11.42
N VAL A 24 27.27 -54.08 -10.74
CA VAL A 24 28.69 -54.15 -10.35
C VAL A 24 28.94 -55.33 -9.39
N GLU A 25 28.08 -55.55 -8.42
CA GLU A 25 28.19 -56.65 -7.47
C GLU A 25 28.09 -58.00 -8.16
N ILE A 26 27.20 -58.20 -9.13
CA ILE A 26 27.09 -59.40 -9.93
C ILE A 26 28.40 -59.67 -10.68
N LEU A 27 29.02 -58.67 -11.28
CA LEU A 27 30.31 -58.82 -11.95
C LEU A 27 31.44 -59.19 -10.99
N LEU A 28 31.54 -58.55 -9.84
CA LEU A 28 32.55 -58.78 -8.84
C LEU A 28 32.43 -60.23 -8.25
N LEU A 29 31.21 -60.74 -8.14
CA LEU A 29 30.91 -62.14 -7.79
C LEU A 29 31.42 -63.12 -8.86
N ALA A 30 31.15 -62.80 -10.13
CA ALA A 30 31.57 -63.68 -11.24
C ALA A 30 33.10 -63.80 -11.33
N TYR A 31 33.84 -62.76 -10.94
CA TYR A 31 35.30 -62.77 -10.89
C TYR A 31 35.90 -63.26 -9.55
N ASN A 32 35.09 -63.81 -8.62
CA ASN A 32 35.52 -64.32 -7.31
C ASN A 32 36.35 -63.32 -6.48
N ILE A 33 36.02 -62.02 -6.58
CA ILE A 33 36.71 -60.95 -5.80
C ILE A 33 36.43 -61.11 -4.30
N ASN A 34 37.48 -60.91 -3.48
CA ASN A 34 37.39 -60.98 -2.03
C ASN A 34 36.22 -60.09 -1.48
N ILE A 35 35.46 -60.68 -0.55
CA ILE A 35 34.28 -60.07 0.03
C ILE A 35 34.58 -58.70 0.70
N LEU A 36 35.75 -58.57 1.34
CA LEU A 36 36.14 -57.29 1.99
C LEU A 36 36.30 -56.15 0.96
N ILE A 37 36.85 -56.42 -0.21
CA ILE A 37 37.04 -55.49 -1.28
C ILE A 37 35.68 -55.08 -1.83
N ARG A 38 34.71 -55.95 -2.00
CA ARG A 38 33.39 -55.74 -2.48
C ARG A 38 32.62 -54.81 -1.53
N ILE A 39 32.61 -55.11 -0.23
CA ILE A 39 32.00 -54.31 0.82
C ILE A 39 32.60 -52.89 0.80
N TYR A 40 33.91 -52.75 0.68
CA TYR A 40 34.59 -51.47 0.62
C TYR A 40 34.17 -50.63 -0.58
N ILE A 41 34.05 -51.22 -1.78
CA ILE A 41 33.58 -50.55 -2.98
C ILE A 41 32.14 -50.04 -2.81
N VAL A 42 31.23 -50.89 -2.34
CA VAL A 42 29.83 -50.51 -2.10
C VAL A 42 29.74 -49.40 -1.07
N PHE A 43 30.49 -49.48 0.03
CA PHE A 43 30.53 -48.48 1.08
C PHE A 43 31.00 -47.11 0.54
N ILE A 44 32.08 -47.06 -0.22
CA ILE A 44 32.63 -45.83 -0.77
C ILE A 44 31.65 -45.17 -1.74
N VAL A 45 31.01 -45.94 -2.61
CA VAL A 45 30.02 -45.38 -3.56
C VAL A 45 28.81 -44.83 -2.85
N ILE A 46 28.24 -45.53 -1.88
CA ILE A 46 27.12 -45.04 -1.06
C ILE A 46 27.53 -43.79 -0.32
N PHE A 47 28.70 -43.77 0.31
CA PHE A 47 29.19 -42.61 1.05
C PHE A 47 29.30 -41.37 0.18
N ILE A 48 29.89 -41.48 -1.02
CA ILE A 48 30.03 -40.36 -1.97
C ILE A 48 28.66 -39.83 -2.40
N VAL A 49 27.72 -40.71 -2.74
CA VAL A 49 26.37 -40.30 -3.19
C VAL A 49 25.59 -39.63 -2.07
N VAL A 50 25.62 -40.22 -0.86
CA VAL A 50 24.96 -39.62 0.29
C VAL A 50 25.53 -38.21 0.58
N LEU A 51 26.85 -38.07 0.56
CA LEU A 51 27.52 -36.80 0.77
C LEU A 51 27.11 -35.75 -0.29
N ALA A 52 27.08 -36.17 -1.58
CA ALA A 52 26.65 -35.27 -2.66
C ALA A 52 25.18 -34.79 -2.49
N ILE A 53 24.28 -35.71 -2.14
CA ILE A 53 22.87 -35.42 -1.87
C ILE A 53 22.72 -34.44 -0.70
N LEU A 54 23.47 -34.63 0.38
CA LEU A 54 23.43 -33.77 1.57
C LEU A 54 23.94 -32.34 1.26
N ILE A 55 25.05 -32.25 0.49
CA ILE A 55 25.59 -30.95 0.07
C ILE A 55 24.59 -30.20 -0.82
N GLU A 56 24.01 -30.90 -1.80
CA GLU A 56 22.99 -30.29 -2.68
C GLU A 56 21.75 -29.86 -1.89
N TYR A 57 21.26 -30.70 -1.00
CA TYR A 57 20.12 -30.36 -0.12
C TYR A 57 20.39 -29.11 0.70
N LYS A 58 21.56 -29.04 1.35
CA LYS A 58 21.92 -27.89 2.18
C LYS A 58 21.94 -26.61 1.36
N LYS A 59 22.61 -26.62 0.19
CA LYS A 59 22.66 -25.44 -0.70
C LYS A 59 21.28 -24.94 -1.14
N LYS A 60 20.41 -25.87 -1.60
CA LYS A 60 19.06 -25.52 -2.02
C LYS A 60 18.20 -25.06 -0.85
N LYS A 61 18.28 -25.74 0.29
CA LYS A 61 17.53 -25.39 1.49
C LYS A 61 17.87 -23.98 1.98
N ASP A 62 19.16 -23.67 2.09
CA ASP A 62 19.61 -22.36 2.61
C ASP A 62 19.12 -21.23 1.69
N TYR A 63 19.27 -21.40 0.37
CA TYR A 63 18.80 -20.44 -0.63
C TYR A 63 17.29 -20.21 -0.57
N TYR A 64 16.48 -21.26 -0.64
CA TYR A 64 15.02 -21.12 -0.65
C TYR A 64 14.46 -20.62 0.69
N ASN A 65 15.08 -20.99 1.82
CA ASN A 65 14.66 -20.47 3.12
C ASN A 65 14.99 -18.99 3.28
N GLU A 66 16.17 -18.53 2.80
CA GLU A 66 16.54 -17.12 2.77
C GLU A 66 15.59 -16.34 1.85
N LEU A 67 15.25 -16.87 0.68
CA LEU A 67 14.31 -16.27 -0.25
C LEU A 67 12.93 -16.07 0.37
N ILE A 68 12.39 -17.11 1.01
CA ILE A 68 11.06 -17.06 1.66
C ILE A 68 11.08 -16.04 2.80
N LYS A 69 12.11 -16.07 3.65
CA LYS A 69 12.25 -15.13 4.75
C LYS A 69 12.29 -13.68 4.26
N ASN A 70 13.15 -13.38 3.29
CA ASN A 70 13.25 -12.04 2.72
C ASN A 70 11.91 -11.58 2.11
N MET A 71 11.16 -12.50 1.49
CA MET A 71 9.85 -12.21 0.93
C MET A 71 8.79 -11.94 2.01
N GLU A 72 8.87 -12.58 3.18
CA GLU A 72 7.99 -12.30 4.32
C GLU A 72 8.26 -10.92 4.93
N ASP A 73 9.53 -10.55 5.07
CA ASP A 73 9.97 -9.31 5.68
C ASP A 73 9.72 -8.07 4.79
N LEU A 74 9.57 -8.24 3.47
CA LEU A 74 9.32 -7.14 2.54
C LEU A 74 7.86 -6.67 2.56
N LYS A 75 7.66 -5.37 2.70
CA LYS A 75 6.35 -4.72 2.49
C LYS A 75 5.93 -4.82 1.02
N GLU A 76 6.84 -4.55 0.11
CA GLU A 76 6.66 -4.51 -1.34
C GLU A 76 7.28 -5.76 -1.97
N LYS A 77 6.46 -6.79 -2.18
CA LYS A 77 6.92 -8.15 -2.59
C LYS A 77 7.66 -8.18 -3.92
N TYR A 78 7.36 -7.26 -4.84
CA TYR A 78 8.03 -7.19 -6.15
C TYR A 78 9.51 -6.77 -6.06
N LEU A 79 9.94 -6.17 -4.94
CA LEU A 79 11.33 -5.80 -4.71
C LEU A 79 12.21 -6.99 -4.31
N ILE A 80 11.67 -8.20 -4.19
CA ILE A 80 12.43 -9.40 -3.82
C ILE A 80 13.62 -9.64 -4.76
N SER A 81 13.47 -9.32 -6.03
CA SER A 81 14.50 -9.49 -7.06
C SER A 81 15.79 -8.72 -6.78
N GLU A 82 15.71 -7.59 -6.09
CA GLU A 82 16.86 -6.74 -5.76
C GLU A 82 17.68 -7.30 -4.59
N ILE A 83 17.04 -8.09 -3.72
CA ILE A 83 17.65 -8.59 -2.47
C ILE A 83 18.19 -10.00 -2.63
N VAL A 84 17.63 -10.77 -3.56
CA VAL A 84 17.97 -12.17 -3.75
C VAL A 84 19.37 -12.35 -4.29
N LYS A 85 20.21 -13.11 -3.54
CA LYS A 85 21.55 -13.48 -3.98
C LYS A 85 21.49 -14.43 -5.19
N THR A 86 22.52 -14.37 -6.03
CA THR A 86 22.64 -15.27 -7.17
C THR A 86 23.07 -16.66 -6.70
N PRO A 87 22.25 -17.70 -6.90
CA PRO A 87 22.59 -19.05 -6.46
C PRO A 87 23.56 -19.74 -7.43
N ASN A 88 24.28 -20.76 -6.91
CA ASN A 88 25.26 -21.55 -7.68
C ASN A 88 24.64 -22.80 -8.35
N PHE A 89 23.32 -22.82 -8.57
CA PHE A 89 22.61 -23.91 -9.26
C PHE A 89 21.61 -23.34 -10.28
N VAL A 90 21.33 -24.14 -11.32
CA VAL A 90 20.65 -23.67 -12.53
C VAL A 90 19.23 -23.21 -12.23
N GLU A 91 18.46 -24.02 -11.55
CA GLU A 91 17.03 -23.71 -11.25
C GLU A 91 16.88 -22.44 -10.43
N GLY A 92 17.81 -22.21 -9.51
CA GLY A 92 17.80 -20.96 -8.71
C GLY A 92 18.16 -19.74 -9.56
N ARG A 93 19.08 -19.86 -10.53
CA ARG A 93 19.39 -18.75 -11.47
C ARG A 93 18.19 -18.41 -12.34
N ILE A 94 17.54 -19.43 -12.92
CA ILE A 94 16.32 -19.24 -13.72
C ILE A 94 15.22 -18.58 -12.88
N LEU A 95 15.02 -19.04 -11.65
CA LEU A 95 14.04 -18.41 -10.74
C LEU A 95 14.39 -16.95 -10.48
N LYS A 96 15.66 -16.63 -10.25
CA LYS A 96 16.11 -15.25 -10.06
C LYS A 96 15.82 -14.38 -11.29
N GLU A 97 16.13 -14.86 -12.49
CA GLU A 97 15.83 -14.15 -13.75
C GLU A 97 14.32 -13.88 -13.88
N ILE A 98 13.48 -14.89 -13.65
CA ILE A 98 12.02 -14.72 -13.69
C ILE A 98 11.56 -13.67 -12.66
N LEU A 99 12.09 -13.72 -11.44
CA LEU A 99 11.77 -12.73 -10.41
C LEU A 99 12.22 -11.33 -10.79
N GLN A 100 13.40 -11.19 -11.43
CA GLN A 100 13.90 -9.88 -11.89
C GLN A 100 13.02 -9.30 -12.99
N ASP A 101 12.68 -10.10 -14.00
CA ASP A 101 11.82 -9.63 -15.10
C ASP A 101 10.41 -9.28 -14.61
N THR A 102 9.84 -10.13 -13.75
CA THR A 102 8.53 -9.86 -13.12
C THR A 102 8.56 -8.64 -12.22
N GLY A 103 9.59 -8.52 -11.38
CA GLY A 103 9.78 -7.39 -10.49
C GLY A 103 9.94 -6.07 -11.24
N LYS A 104 10.73 -6.07 -12.32
CA LYS A 104 10.91 -4.91 -13.21
C LYS A 104 9.59 -4.49 -13.86
N SER A 105 8.87 -5.43 -14.46
CA SER A 105 7.57 -5.15 -15.07
C SER A 105 6.56 -4.59 -14.05
N MET A 106 6.55 -5.14 -12.83
CA MET A 106 5.67 -4.66 -11.76
C MET A 106 6.06 -3.24 -11.32
N LEU A 107 7.36 -2.95 -11.17
CA LEU A 107 7.85 -1.63 -10.82
C LEU A 107 7.51 -0.58 -11.88
N GLU A 108 7.64 -0.92 -13.17
CA GLU A 108 7.25 -0.07 -14.27
C GLU A 108 5.76 0.25 -14.23
N ASN A 109 4.91 -0.74 -13.98
CA ASN A 109 3.46 -0.54 -13.83
C ASN A 109 3.12 0.32 -12.61
N VAL A 110 3.74 0.07 -11.46
CA VAL A 110 3.53 0.89 -10.25
C VAL A 110 3.90 2.36 -10.52
N ASN A 111 5.04 2.61 -11.14
CA ASN A 111 5.47 3.96 -11.50
C ASN A 111 4.54 4.61 -12.53
N TYR A 112 4.07 3.86 -13.52
CA TYR A 112 3.11 4.34 -14.51
C TYR A 112 1.81 4.82 -13.85
N TYR A 113 1.22 3.99 -12.99
CA TYR A 113 -0.02 4.37 -12.31
C TYR A 113 0.20 5.51 -11.30
N LYS A 114 1.37 5.56 -10.67
CA LYS A 114 1.72 6.68 -9.78
C LYS A 114 1.79 8.01 -10.54
N ASN A 115 2.42 8.02 -11.71
CA ASN A 115 2.49 9.21 -12.56
C ASN A 115 1.10 9.66 -13.03
N ILE A 116 0.26 8.71 -13.48
CA ILE A 116 -1.15 9.03 -13.84
C ILE A 116 -1.89 9.66 -12.66
N GLN A 117 -1.66 9.18 -11.44
CA GLN A 117 -2.31 9.72 -10.24
C GLN A 117 -1.82 11.13 -9.93
N GLU A 118 -0.52 11.40 -10.08
CA GLU A 118 0.07 12.73 -9.92
C GLU A 118 -0.47 13.70 -10.99
N ASP A 119 -0.46 13.30 -12.26
CA ASP A 119 -1.03 14.11 -13.37
C ASP A 119 -2.52 14.42 -13.17
N TYR A 120 -3.29 13.42 -12.73
CA TYR A 120 -4.72 13.60 -12.45
C TYR A 120 -4.95 14.60 -11.31
N LYS A 121 -4.14 14.54 -10.26
CA LYS A 121 -4.19 15.49 -9.14
C LYS A 121 -3.90 16.91 -9.62
N GLU A 122 -2.81 17.11 -10.37
CA GLU A 122 -2.44 18.41 -10.93
C GLU A 122 -3.54 18.98 -11.84
N TYR A 123 -4.12 18.12 -12.68
CA TYR A 123 -5.25 18.52 -13.53
C TYR A 123 -6.46 18.98 -12.71
N ILE A 124 -6.83 18.24 -11.67
CA ILE A 124 -7.97 18.63 -10.81
C ILE A 124 -7.67 19.93 -10.05
N GLU A 125 -6.45 20.13 -9.57
CA GLU A 125 -6.07 21.39 -8.90
C GLU A 125 -6.19 22.60 -9.85
N LEU A 126 -5.68 22.46 -11.05
CA LEU A 126 -5.80 23.50 -12.09
C LEU A 126 -7.26 23.77 -12.44
N TRP A 127 -8.03 22.70 -12.70
CA TRP A 127 -9.45 22.83 -13.04
C TRP A 127 -10.25 23.53 -11.94
N ILE A 128 -10.00 23.21 -10.68
CA ILE A 128 -10.67 23.87 -9.54
C ILE A 128 -10.29 25.35 -9.48
N HIS A 129 -9.02 25.68 -9.73
CA HIS A 129 -8.59 27.08 -9.79
C HIS A 129 -9.34 27.85 -10.87
N GLU A 130 -9.45 27.28 -12.09
CA GLU A 130 -10.18 27.88 -13.21
C GLU A 130 -11.69 28.04 -12.93
N VAL A 131 -12.32 27.09 -12.21
CA VAL A 131 -13.74 27.17 -11.83
C VAL A 131 -13.97 28.21 -10.74
N LYS A 132 -13.03 28.43 -9.83
CA LYS A 132 -13.17 29.45 -8.77
C LYS A 132 -13.20 30.88 -9.32
N ILE A 133 -12.53 31.16 -10.44
CA ILE A 133 -12.50 32.50 -11.05
C ILE A 133 -13.91 32.95 -11.46
N PRO A 134 -14.67 32.22 -12.28
CA PRO A 134 -16.02 32.62 -12.67
C PRO A 134 -17.02 32.65 -11.49
N ILE A 135 -16.83 31.74 -10.49
CA ILE A 135 -17.63 31.79 -9.25
C ILE A 135 -17.42 33.13 -8.53
N ALA A 136 -16.16 33.51 -8.32
CA ALA A 136 -15.84 34.79 -7.65
C ALA A 136 -16.36 36.01 -8.44
N ALA A 137 -16.21 36.01 -9.76
CA ALA A 137 -16.75 37.04 -10.64
C ALA A 137 -18.28 37.14 -10.53
N SER A 138 -18.97 35.99 -10.54
CA SER A 138 -20.44 35.95 -10.37
C SER A 138 -20.89 36.48 -9.02
N LYS A 139 -20.19 36.12 -7.94
CA LYS A 139 -20.47 36.66 -6.59
C LYS A 139 -20.30 38.16 -6.52
N LEU A 140 -19.26 38.73 -7.15
CA LEU A 140 -19.09 40.19 -7.25
C LEU A 140 -20.23 40.88 -8.00
N ILE A 141 -20.73 40.28 -9.09
CA ILE A 141 -21.89 40.82 -9.82
C ILE A 141 -23.14 40.80 -8.94
N ILE A 142 -23.36 39.72 -8.20
CA ILE A 142 -24.47 39.55 -7.25
C ILE A 142 -24.36 40.57 -6.14
N GLU A 143 -23.18 40.78 -5.58
CA GLU A 143 -22.95 41.76 -4.49
C GLU A 143 -23.31 43.19 -4.90
N ASN A 144 -23.07 43.54 -6.15
CA ASN A 144 -23.43 44.83 -6.71
C ASN A 144 -24.92 44.93 -7.15
N ASN A 145 -25.66 43.82 -7.20
CA ASN A 145 -27.04 43.76 -7.69
C ASN A 145 -27.95 42.97 -6.74
N LYS A 146 -27.95 43.33 -5.45
CA LYS A 146 -28.67 42.58 -4.40
C LYS A 146 -30.19 42.63 -4.58
N ASN A 147 -30.81 41.51 -4.80
CA ASN A 147 -32.24 41.29 -4.81
C ASN A 147 -32.57 39.83 -4.42
N PRO A 148 -33.84 39.44 -4.20
CA PRO A 148 -34.19 38.08 -3.79
C PRO A 148 -33.72 36.98 -4.76
N ILE A 149 -33.70 37.30 -6.08
CA ILE A 149 -33.27 36.34 -7.11
C ILE A 149 -31.73 36.13 -7.03
N THR A 150 -30.98 37.25 -6.97
CA THR A 150 -29.52 37.18 -6.87
C THR A 150 -29.06 36.51 -5.57
N LYS A 151 -29.79 36.70 -4.46
CA LYS A 151 -29.53 35.97 -3.22
C LYS A 151 -29.69 34.48 -3.39
N SER A 152 -30.73 34.03 -4.11
CA SER A 152 -30.92 32.59 -4.37
C SER A 152 -29.79 32.01 -5.25
N ILE A 153 -29.31 32.81 -6.23
CA ILE A 153 -28.17 32.39 -7.07
C ILE A 153 -26.87 32.30 -6.24
N ASP A 154 -26.66 33.22 -5.32
CA ASP A 154 -25.50 33.23 -4.42
C ASP A 154 -25.46 31.94 -3.55
N GLU A 155 -26.62 31.56 -3.02
CA GLU A 155 -26.76 30.31 -2.25
C GLU A 155 -26.42 29.07 -3.10
N GLU A 156 -26.75 29.04 -4.39
CA GLU A 156 -26.35 27.93 -5.29
C GLU A 156 -24.86 27.98 -5.65
N LEU A 157 -24.28 29.16 -5.83
CA LEU A 157 -22.84 29.33 -6.05
C LEU A 157 -22.02 28.86 -4.82
N ASP A 158 -22.51 29.13 -3.61
CA ASP A 158 -21.89 28.60 -2.38
C ASP A 158 -21.86 27.06 -2.38
N LYS A 159 -22.92 26.40 -2.89
CA LYS A 159 -22.93 24.92 -3.03
C LYS A 159 -21.89 24.45 -4.04
N VAL A 160 -21.79 25.13 -5.21
CA VAL A 160 -20.79 24.80 -6.23
C VAL A 160 -19.36 24.97 -5.67
N GLU A 161 -19.11 26.05 -4.94
CA GLU A 161 -17.81 26.29 -4.29
C GLU A 161 -17.47 25.18 -3.28
N ASN A 162 -18.45 24.75 -2.47
CA ASN A 162 -18.27 23.62 -1.56
C ASN A 162 -17.97 22.30 -2.28
N TYR A 163 -18.66 22.01 -3.40
CA TYR A 163 -18.37 20.80 -4.18
C TYR A 163 -16.99 20.82 -4.83
N THR A 164 -16.54 21.98 -5.32
CA THR A 164 -15.19 22.12 -5.87
C THR A 164 -14.13 21.96 -4.79
N GLU A 165 -14.37 22.49 -3.57
CA GLU A 165 -13.47 22.29 -2.43
C GLU A 165 -13.41 20.80 -2.02
N GLN A 166 -14.54 20.09 -1.99
CA GLN A 166 -14.58 18.65 -1.72
C GLN A 166 -13.79 17.85 -2.77
N ALA A 167 -13.95 18.18 -4.06
CA ALA A 167 -13.21 17.52 -5.13
C ALA A 167 -11.69 17.71 -4.98
N LEU A 168 -11.25 18.92 -4.58
CA LEU A 168 -9.84 19.22 -4.30
C LEU A 168 -9.28 18.33 -3.19
N PHE A 169 -9.99 18.29 -2.05
CA PHE A 169 -9.56 17.49 -0.91
C PHE A 169 -9.55 16.00 -1.25
N TYR A 170 -10.51 15.51 -2.04
CA TYR A 170 -10.54 14.14 -2.51
C TYR A 170 -9.34 13.80 -3.41
N ALA A 171 -9.03 14.67 -4.38
CA ALA A 171 -7.87 14.49 -5.25
C ALA A 171 -6.55 14.45 -4.46
N ARG A 172 -6.43 15.30 -3.42
CA ARG A 172 -5.26 15.36 -2.53
C ARG A 172 -5.19 14.19 -1.56
N SER A 173 -6.31 13.60 -1.15
CA SER A 173 -6.34 12.53 -0.15
C SER A 173 -5.58 11.27 -0.58
N ASN A 174 -5.49 11.02 -1.89
CA ASN A 174 -4.78 9.88 -2.45
C ASN A 174 -3.24 10.07 -2.47
N ALA A 175 -2.74 11.29 -2.22
CA ALA A 175 -1.31 11.63 -2.22
C ALA A 175 -0.86 12.17 -0.84
N VAL A 176 -1.45 11.63 0.21
CA VAL A 176 -1.35 12.08 1.62
C VAL A 176 0.08 12.34 2.10
N GLU A 177 1.04 11.50 1.71
CA GLU A 177 2.41 11.59 2.24
C GLU A 177 3.17 12.87 1.82
N LYS A 178 2.75 13.55 0.76
CA LYS A 178 3.48 14.72 0.21
C LYS A 178 2.86 16.08 0.54
N ASP A 179 1.58 16.14 0.89
CA ASP A 179 0.80 17.39 0.95
C ASP A 179 0.43 17.87 2.35
N TYR A 180 0.67 17.07 3.39
CA TYR A 180 0.39 17.49 4.76
C TYR A 180 1.44 18.47 5.29
N ILE A 181 1.02 19.69 5.60
CA ILE A 181 1.84 20.67 6.29
C ILE A 181 1.44 20.67 7.77
N ILE A 182 2.10 19.80 8.53
CA ILE A 182 1.83 19.69 9.97
C ILE A 182 2.45 20.90 10.70
N ASN A 183 1.60 21.72 11.27
CA ASN A 183 1.97 22.86 12.09
C ASN A 183 1.32 22.77 13.48
N LYS A 184 1.89 23.49 14.43
CA LYS A 184 1.30 23.73 15.75
C LYS A 184 0.13 24.72 15.59
N THR A 185 -1.07 24.29 15.92
CA THR A 185 -2.31 25.06 15.67
C THR A 185 -3.22 24.93 16.89
N SER A 186 -3.96 25.99 17.23
CA SER A 186 -5.00 25.96 18.27
C SER A 186 -6.21 25.15 17.80
N LEU A 187 -6.64 24.18 18.61
CA LEU A 187 -7.87 23.43 18.37
C LEU A 187 -9.08 24.36 18.23
N LYS A 188 -9.12 25.41 19.05
CA LYS A 188 -10.19 26.41 19.03
C LYS A 188 -10.23 27.20 17.72
N GLU A 189 -9.06 27.56 17.17
CA GLU A 189 -8.98 28.24 15.86
C GLU A 189 -9.50 27.34 14.74
N VAL A 190 -9.16 26.05 14.75
CA VAL A 190 -9.63 25.07 13.77
C VAL A 190 -11.15 24.91 13.83
N VAL A 191 -11.71 24.75 15.03
CA VAL A 191 -13.17 24.64 15.24
C VAL A 191 -13.89 25.92 14.80
N ASN A 192 -13.39 27.08 15.22
CA ASN A 192 -13.98 28.38 14.84
C ASN A 192 -13.92 28.59 13.32
N GLY A 193 -12.83 28.19 12.66
CA GLY A 193 -12.71 28.25 11.20
C GLY A 193 -13.80 27.44 10.48
N ALA A 194 -14.09 26.25 10.99
CA ALA A 194 -15.16 25.40 10.44
C ALA A 194 -16.57 25.97 10.71
N ILE A 195 -16.81 26.54 11.90
CA ILE A 195 -18.08 27.20 12.24
C ILE A 195 -18.32 28.40 11.35
N LEU A 196 -17.29 29.24 11.13
CA LEU A 196 -17.41 30.44 10.28
C LEU A 196 -17.77 30.09 8.84
N LYS A 197 -17.23 29.02 8.28
CA LYS A 197 -17.60 28.51 6.94
C LYS A 197 -19.08 28.12 6.83
N ASN A 198 -19.71 27.70 7.92
CA ASN A 198 -21.13 27.31 7.95
C ASN A 198 -22.07 28.41 8.51
N LYS A 199 -21.58 29.60 8.80
CA LYS A 199 -22.33 30.65 9.51
C LYS A 199 -23.70 30.95 8.88
N THR A 200 -23.74 31.16 7.58
CA THR A 200 -24.98 31.46 6.84
C THR A 200 -25.98 30.32 6.92
N THR A 201 -25.51 29.06 6.70
CA THR A 201 -26.35 27.86 6.77
C THR A 201 -26.90 27.65 8.19
N LEU A 202 -26.07 27.81 9.21
CA LEU A 202 -26.46 27.67 10.61
C LEU A 202 -27.56 28.66 11.00
N ILE A 203 -27.43 29.90 10.56
CA ILE A 203 -28.44 30.95 10.80
C ILE A 203 -29.75 30.65 10.06
N ASN A 204 -29.67 30.31 8.77
CA ASN A 204 -30.84 30.03 7.93
C ASN A 204 -31.60 28.80 8.45
N GLU A 205 -30.91 27.77 8.88
CA GLU A 205 -31.48 26.53 9.40
C GLU A 205 -31.81 26.58 10.90
N LYS A 206 -31.56 27.73 11.55
CA LYS A 206 -31.78 27.97 13.00
C LYS A 206 -31.09 26.90 13.87
N VAL A 207 -29.87 26.55 13.56
CA VAL A 207 -29.05 25.57 14.32
C VAL A 207 -28.20 26.33 15.32
N SER A 208 -28.34 26.03 16.62
CA SER A 208 -27.47 26.57 17.67
C SER A 208 -26.20 25.75 17.80
N ILE A 209 -25.05 26.39 18.01
CA ILE A 209 -23.80 25.74 18.33
C ILE A 209 -23.43 26.05 19.78
N GLU A 210 -23.13 25.03 20.55
CA GLU A 210 -22.59 25.13 21.89
C GLU A 210 -21.17 24.55 21.94
N LEU A 211 -20.22 25.36 22.41
CA LEU A 211 -18.85 24.96 22.66
C LEU A 211 -18.71 24.56 24.13
N ALA A 212 -19.03 23.31 24.45
CA ALA A 212 -18.98 22.82 25.83
C ALA A 212 -17.57 22.34 26.16
N ASN A 213 -16.93 23.01 27.14
CA ASN A 213 -15.60 22.60 27.64
C ASN A 213 -14.48 22.50 26.60
N LEU A 214 -14.62 23.20 25.46
CA LEU A 214 -13.58 23.21 24.43
C LEU A 214 -12.35 23.94 25.00
N LYS A 215 -11.34 23.17 25.37
CA LYS A 215 -10.06 23.69 25.83
C LYS A 215 -9.28 24.24 24.64
N ASP A 216 -8.56 25.34 24.87
CA ASP A 216 -7.64 25.88 23.89
C ASP A 216 -6.32 25.10 23.93
N GLU A 217 -6.35 23.87 23.41
CA GLU A 217 -5.19 23.00 23.34
C GLU A 217 -4.46 23.19 22.01
N GLU A 218 -3.15 23.17 22.07
CA GLU A 218 -2.30 23.19 20.89
C GLU A 218 -2.16 21.76 20.33
N ILE A 219 -2.52 21.59 19.07
CA ILE A 219 -2.44 20.31 18.35
C ILE A 219 -1.46 20.42 17.17
N TYR A 220 -0.81 19.31 16.82
CA TYR A 220 0.02 19.23 15.62
C TYR A 220 -0.81 18.64 14.48
N THR A 221 -1.21 19.48 13.53
CA THR A 221 -2.05 19.07 12.40
C THR A 221 -1.88 20.02 11.22
N ASP A 222 -2.36 19.61 10.06
CA ASP A 222 -2.63 20.54 8.96
C ASP A 222 -3.98 21.23 9.22
N SER A 223 -3.93 22.52 9.51
CA SER A 223 -5.13 23.32 9.86
C SER A 223 -6.18 23.31 8.75
N LYS A 224 -5.78 23.34 7.48
CA LYS A 224 -6.70 23.33 6.33
C LYS A 224 -7.47 22.02 6.25
N TRP A 225 -6.77 20.90 6.41
CA TRP A 225 -7.39 19.58 6.46
C TRP A 225 -8.30 19.40 7.66
N ALA A 226 -7.85 19.81 8.85
CA ALA A 226 -8.65 19.72 10.06
C ALA A 226 -9.93 20.58 9.96
N ILE A 227 -9.83 21.82 9.49
CA ILE A 227 -11.00 22.68 9.21
C ILE A 227 -11.94 22.01 8.20
N PHE A 228 -11.42 21.44 7.12
CA PHE A 228 -12.23 20.75 6.13
C PHE A 228 -12.99 19.57 6.73
N ILE A 229 -12.35 18.72 7.51
CA ILE A 229 -12.98 17.54 8.15
C ILE A 229 -14.10 17.99 9.10
N ILE A 230 -13.82 18.96 9.98
CA ILE A 230 -14.82 19.47 10.92
C ILE A 230 -15.98 20.14 10.17
N ASN A 231 -15.69 20.89 9.09
CA ASN A 231 -16.70 21.47 8.22
C ASN A 231 -17.65 20.39 7.65
N GLN A 232 -17.12 19.26 7.15
CA GLN A 232 -17.94 18.15 6.64
C GLN A 232 -18.82 17.55 7.74
N ILE A 233 -18.30 17.43 8.96
CA ILE A 233 -19.07 16.92 10.10
C ILE A 233 -20.20 17.87 10.46
N ILE A 234 -19.94 19.19 10.52
CA ILE A 234 -20.94 20.21 10.80
C ILE A 234 -22.03 20.20 9.71
N GLN A 235 -21.67 20.16 8.43
CA GLN A 235 -22.64 20.09 7.33
C GLN A 235 -23.51 18.84 7.41
N ASN A 236 -22.94 17.69 7.74
CA ASN A 236 -23.70 16.47 7.97
C ASN A 236 -24.63 16.59 9.18
N ALA A 237 -24.15 17.17 10.27
CA ALA A 237 -24.97 17.39 11.46
C ALA A 237 -26.17 18.31 11.18
N ILE A 238 -25.96 19.40 10.40
CA ILE A 238 -27.05 20.28 9.95
C ILE A 238 -28.05 19.49 9.09
N LYS A 239 -27.57 18.78 8.08
CA LYS A 239 -28.40 18.03 7.12
C LYS A 239 -29.27 16.97 7.77
N TYR A 240 -28.74 16.27 8.77
CA TYR A 240 -29.43 15.16 9.46
C TYR A 240 -30.01 15.57 10.82
N SER A 241 -30.02 16.88 11.15
CA SER A 241 -30.61 17.38 12.40
C SER A 241 -32.12 17.16 12.44
N LYS A 242 -32.67 17.04 13.64
CA LYS A 242 -34.12 16.98 13.87
C LYS A 242 -34.78 18.27 13.41
N LYS A 243 -36.10 18.24 13.12
CA LYS A 243 -36.81 19.44 12.65
C LYS A 243 -36.93 20.54 13.71
N ASP A 244 -37.04 20.18 14.98
CA ASP A 244 -37.22 21.08 16.10
C ASP A 244 -35.99 21.06 17.03
N ASP A 245 -35.63 22.21 17.61
CA ASP A 245 -34.55 22.43 18.55
C ASP A 245 -33.18 21.89 18.07
N LYS A 246 -32.77 22.41 16.91
CA LYS A 246 -31.50 21.99 16.26
C LYS A 246 -30.32 22.53 17.05
N LYS A 247 -29.54 21.62 17.67
CA LYS A 247 -28.36 21.95 18.46
C LYS A 247 -27.18 21.05 18.08
N ILE A 248 -26.02 21.66 17.92
CA ILE A 248 -24.74 20.98 17.72
C ILE A 248 -23.85 21.31 18.91
N GLU A 249 -23.40 20.29 19.63
CA GLU A 249 -22.45 20.44 20.74
C GLU A 249 -21.07 20.00 20.28
N ILE A 250 -20.06 20.84 20.53
CA ILE A 250 -18.66 20.55 20.23
C ILE A 250 -17.89 20.61 21.56
N PHE A 251 -17.23 19.53 21.92
CA PHE A 251 -16.45 19.39 23.15
C PHE A 251 -15.11 18.68 22.91
N SER A 252 -14.14 18.87 23.82
CA SER A 252 -12.82 18.18 23.77
C SER A 252 -12.52 17.47 25.09
#